data_71b53e6a520893f1b959b13fdb50fc8c
#
_entry.id   71b53e6a520893f1b959b13fdb50fc8c
#
_cell.length_a   1.000
_cell.length_b   1.000
_cell.length_c   1.000
_cell.angle_alpha   90.00
_cell.angle_beta   90.00
_cell.angle_gamma   90.00
#
_symmetry.space_group_name_H-M   'P 1'
#
loop_
_entity.id
_entity.type
_entity.pdbx_description
1 polymer ?
#
loop_
_entity_poly.entity_id
_entity_poly.type
_entity_poly.pdbx_seq_one_letter_code
_entity_poly.pdbx_strand_id
1 'polypeptide(L)'
;LGSGMKTVEDLGGYDVLTVYRNRIGFGASAVKRLIDIVGGLVGCVFTAVLTLFIGPAIYLTDPGPIFYTQERIGRNGKVFKMYKFRSMVTNADEIKQQYLKENRVSGGFMFKLDWDPRIIGNKILPDGTKKTGIGEFIRKTSLDEFPQFLNVLKGDMSLVGTRPPTKDE
;
A
#
# COMPACT_ATOMS: atom_id res chain seq x y z
N LEU A 1 -12.45 -8.47 -5.70
CA LEU A 1 -12.80 -9.64 -6.51
C LEU A 1 -12.71 -10.86 -5.60
N GLY A 2 -13.85 -11.31 -5.06
CA GLY A 2 -13.89 -12.57 -4.31
C GLY A 2 -13.54 -13.71 -5.23
N SER A 3 -12.55 -14.52 -4.87
CA SER A 3 -12.28 -15.79 -5.52
C SER A 3 -13.49 -16.70 -5.30
N GLY A 4 -14.42 -16.70 -6.24
CA GLY A 4 -15.46 -17.71 -6.27
C GLY A 4 -14.81 -19.07 -6.48
N MET A 5 -15.25 -20.08 -5.71
CA MET A 5 -14.86 -21.45 -5.95
C MET A 5 -15.26 -21.81 -7.38
N LYS A 6 -14.30 -22.19 -8.21
CA LYS A 6 -14.55 -22.64 -9.57
C LYS A 6 -14.59 -24.16 -9.52
N THR A 7 -15.74 -24.74 -9.79
CA THR A 7 -15.87 -26.18 -9.99
C THR A 7 -16.17 -26.45 -11.47
N VAL A 8 -15.44 -27.37 -12.04
CA VAL A 8 -15.75 -27.89 -13.38
C VAL A 8 -16.62 -29.14 -13.17
N GLU A 9 -17.85 -29.12 -13.65
CA GLU A 9 -18.78 -30.22 -13.58
C GLU A 9 -19.05 -30.71 -15.01
N ASP A 10 -18.90 -32.00 -15.25
CA ASP A 10 -19.31 -32.63 -16.51
C ASP A 10 -20.82 -32.86 -16.48
N LEU A 11 -21.56 -32.16 -17.31
CA LEU A 11 -22.99 -32.32 -17.52
C LEU A 11 -23.22 -32.89 -18.91
N GLY A 12 -23.20 -34.24 -19.00
CA GLY A 12 -23.56 -34.93 -20.24
C GLY A 12 -22.55 -34.73 -21.38
N GLY A 13 -21.26 -34.69 -21.08
CA GLY A 13 -20.18 -34.53 -22.07
C GLY A 13 -19.79 -33.07 -22.36
N TYR A 14 -20.32 -32.10 -21.59
CA TYR A 14 -19.93 -30.69 -21.65
C TYR A 14 -19.31 -30.27 -20.33
N ASP A 15 -18.09 -29.72 -20.38
CA ASP A 15 -17.45 -29.09 -19.23
C ASP A 15 -18.11 -27.75 -18.90
N VAL A 16 -18.88 -27.72 -17.81
CA VAL A 16 -19.53 -26.50 -17.32
C VAL A 16 -18.72 -25.90 -16.20
N LEU A 17 -18.19 -24.69 -16.41
CA LEU A 17 -17.48 -23.92 -15.38
C LEU A 17 -18.50 -23.21 -14.48
N THR A 18 -18.79 -23.79 -13.30
CA THR A 18 -19.67 -23.17 -12.31
C THR A 18 -18.86 -22.24 -11.41
N VAL A 19 -19.14 -20.94 -11.45
CA VAL A 19 -18.52 -19.91 -10.61
C VAL A 19 -19.48 -19.53 -9.50
N TYR A 20 -19.26 -20.04 -8.29
CA TYR A 20 -20.02 -19.64 -7.10
C TYR A 20 -19.58 -18.25 -6.64
N ARG A 21 -20.42 -17.26 -6.81
CA ARG A 21 -20.22 -15.92 -6.26
C ARG A 21 -20.79 -15.90 -4.84
N ASN A 22 -19.92 -15.97 -3.85
CA ASN A 22 -20.33 -15.86 -2.44
C ASN A 22 -20.92 -14.47 -2.20
N ARG A 23 -22.25 -14.34 -2.16
CA ARG A 23 -22.94 -13.10 -1.84
C ARG A 23 -23.00 -12.97 -0.31
N ILE A 24 -22.19 -12.06 0.24
CA ILE A 24 -22.27 -11.69 1.65
C ILE A 24 -23.68 -11.14 1.89
N GLY A 25 -24.44 -11.74 2.81
CA GLY A 25 -25.78 -11.28 3.19
C GLY A 25 -25.75 -9.83 3.71
N PHE A 26 -26.90 -9.15 3.62
CA PHE A 26 -27.03 -7.74 4.03
C PHE A 26 -26.58 -7.52 5.48
N GLY A 27 -26.98 -8.39 6.42
CA GLY A 27 -26.57 -8.32 7.82
C GLY A 27 -25.07 -8.43 8.02
N ALA A 28 -24.41 -9.39 7.35
CA ALA A 28 -22.96 -9.55 7.42
C ALA A 28 -22.20 -8.36 6.81
N SER A 29 -22.75 -7.75 5.76
CA SER A 29 -22.18 -6.52 5.17
C SER A 29 -22.29 -5.32 6.12
N ALA A 30 -23.39 -5.20 6.86
CA ALA A 30 -23.61 -4.14 7.83
C ALA A 30 -22.65 -4.28 9.03
N VAL A 31 -22.53 -5.49 9.59
CA VAL A 31 -21.58 -5.79 10.67
C VAL A 31 -20.15 -5.52 10.22
N LYS A 32 -19.77 -5.96 9.02
CA LYS A 32 -18.45 -5.68 8.45
C LYS A 32 -18.19 -4.17 8.36
N ARG A 33 -19.18 -3.39 7.87
CA ARG A 33 -19.04 -1.93 7.78
C ARG A 33 -18.91 -1.27 9.14
N LEU A 34 -19.64 -1.75 10.15
CA LEU A 34 -19.52 -1.25 11.53
C LEU A 34 -18.10 -1.47 12.07
N ILE A 35 -17.53 -2.67 11.87
CA ILE A 35 -16.15 -2.99 12.26
C ILE A 35 -15.15 -2.07 11.53
N ASP A 36 -15.36 -1.84 10.24
CA ASP A 36 -14.52 -0.93 9.44
C ASP A 36 -14.58 0.51 9.97
N ILE A 37 -15.75 0.99 10.38
CA ILE A 37 -15.91 2.35 10.94
C ILE A 37 -15.22 2.45 12.31
N VAL A 38 -15.49 1.52 13.24
CA VAL A 38 -14.90 1.56 14.57
C VAL A 38 -13.38 1.42 14.49
N GLY A 39 -12.88 0.43 13.76
CA GLY A 39 -11.44 0.23 13.60
C GLY A 39 -10.77 1.35 12.81
N GLY A 40 -11.46 1.91 11.81
CA GLY A 40 -11.01 3.08 11.07
C GLY A 40 -10.87 4.32 11.95
N LEU A 41 -11.84 4.59 12.86
CA LEU A 41 -11.76 5.68 13.82
C LEU A 41 -10.57 5.53 14.77
N VAL A 42 -10.43 4.35 15.37
CA VAL A 42 -9.30 4.04 16.25
C VAL A 42 -7.98 4.21 15.50
N GLY A 43 -7.87 3.63 14.30
CA GLY A 43 -6.68 3.76 13.47
C GLY A 43 -6.36 5.20 13.05
N CYS A 44 -7.37 6.05 12.81
CA CYS A 44 -7.16 7.47 12.53
C CYS A 44 -6.65 8.24 13.75
N VAL A 45 -7.10 7.91 14.96
CA VAL A 45 -6.54 8.51 16.19
C VAL A 45 -5.07 8.14 16.33
N PHE A 46 -4.71 6.87 16.15
CA PHE A 46 -3.30 6.45 16.13
C PHE A 46 -2.51 7.15 15.03
N THR A 47 -3.07 7.29 13.82
CA THR A 47 -2.43 8.02 12.72
C THR A 47 -2.15 9.47 13.10
N ALA A 48 -3.10 10.15 13.76
CA ALA A 48 -2.92 11.54 14.22
C ALA A 48 -1.77 11.64 15.24
N VAL A 49 -1.73 10.75 16.23
CA VAL A 49 -0.62 10.69 17.20
C VAL A 49 0.71 10.42 16.51
N LEU A 50 0.77 9.43 15.62
CA LEU A 50 1.98 9.11 14.86
C LEU A 50 2.45 10.29 13.99
N THR A 51 1.52 11.07 13.43
CA THR A 51 1.83 12.23 12.61
C THR A 51 2.59 13.30 13.40
N LEU A 52 2.32 13.45 14.71
CA LEU A 52 3.03 14.41 15.58
C LEU A 52 4.54 14.07 15.73
N PHE A 53 4.90 12.79 15.62
CA PHE A 53 6.29 12.34 15.75
C PHE A 53 6.95 12.09 14.39
N ILE A 54 6.28 11.34 13.53
CA ILE A 54 6.80 10.94 12.21
C ILE A 54 6.82 12.15 11.25
N GLY A 55 5.81 13.02 11.31
CA GLY A 55 5.72 14.19 10.42
C GLY A 55 6.92 15.11 10.52
N PRO A 56 7.29 15.63 11.71
CA PRO A 56 8.49 16.41 11.89
C PRO A 56 9.79 15.67 11.50
N ALA A 57 9.89 14.36 11.83
CA ALA A 57 11.07 13.58 11.47
C ALA A 57 11.25 13.44 9.95
N ILE A 58 10.17 13.24 9.19
CA ILE A 58 10.19 13.24 7.72
C ILE A 58 10.59 14.62 7.21
N TYR A 59 9.91 15.69 7.68
CA TYR A 59 10.10 17.05 7.18
C TYR A 59 11.50 17.58 7.44
N LEU A 60 12.08 17.30 8.62
CA LEU A 60 13.43 17.72 8.98
C LEU A 60 14.52 16.97 8.20
N THR A 61 14.21 15.73 7.76
CA THR A 61 15.18 14.92 7.01
C THR A 61 15.12 15.22 5.51
N ASP A 62 13.92 15.40 4.96
CA ASP A 62 13.68 15.75 3.56
C ASP A 62 12.47 16.68 3.48
N PRO A 63 12.67 18.02 3.35
CA PRO A 63 11.60 19.00 3.31
C PRO A 63 10.59 18.71 2.17
N GLY A 64 9.30 18.73 2.51
CA GLY A 64 8.23 18.45 1.55
C GLY A 64 6.97 17.86 2.21
N PRO A 65 6.02 17.33 1.43
CA PRO A 65 4.77 16.79 1.96
C PRO A 65 5.03 15.59 2.87
N ILE A 66 4.33 15.53 4.02
CA ILE A 66 4.43 14.42 4.97
C ILE A 66 3.70 13.17 4.45
N PHE A 67 2.58 13.40 3.75
CA PHE A 67 1.75 12.33 3.20
C PHE A 67 2.02 12.15 1.71
N TYR A 68 1.97 10.92 1.28
CA TYR A 68 2.03 10.48 -0.10
C TYR A 68 0.70 9.82 -0.48
N THR A 69 0.28 10.01 -1.72
CA THR A 69 -0.93 9.39 -2.25
C THR A 69 -0.63 8.58 -3.49
N GLN A 70 -1.21 7.38 -3.58
CA GLN A 70 -1.09 6.50 -4.75
C GLN A 70 -2.48 6.11 -5.24
N GLU A 71 -2.70 6.19 -6.55
CA GLU A 71 -3.94 5.71 -7.16
C GLU A 71 -4.00 4.18 -7.13
N ARG A 72 -5.14 3.67 -6.71
CA ARG A 72 -5.44 2.24 -6.62
C ARG A 72 -6.83 1.96 -7.16
N ILE A 73 -7.02 0.74 -7.66
CA ILE A 73 -8.33 0.29 -8.14
C ILE A 73 -9.05 -0.41 -7.00
N GLY A 74 -10.16 0.17 -6.57
CA GLY A 74 -11.01 -0.34 -5.51
C GLY A 74 -12.18 -1.18 -6.04
N ARG A 75 -13.23 -1.28 -5.20
CA ARG A 75 -14.44 -2.04 -5.51
C ARG A 75 -15.09 -1.53 -6.80
N ASN A 76 -15.53 -2.45 -7.66
CA ASN A 76 -16.20 -2.17 -8.95
C ASN A 76 -15.35 -1.34 -9.93
N GLY A 77 -14.00 -1.43 -9.85
CA GLY A 77 -13.13 -0.71 -10.75
C GLY A 77 -12.98 0.80 -10.44
N LYS A 78 -13.53 1.29 -9.32
CA LYS A 78 -13.44 2.70 -8.94
C LYS A 78 -12.02 3.03 -8.48
N VAL A 79 -11.40 4.02 -9.13
CA VAL A 79 -10.08 4.52 -8.73
C VAL A 79 -10.23 5.38 -7.48
N PHE A 80 -9.35 5.17 -6.48
CA PHE A 80 -9.27 5.99 -5.28
C PHE A 80 -7.82 6.29 -4.92
N LYS A 81 -7.60 7.34 -4.12
CA LYS A 81 -6.28 7.74 -3.62
C LYS A 81 -6.03 7.04 -2.28
N MET A 82 -5.04 6.15 -2.26
CA MET A 82 -4.57 5.48 -1.05
C MET A 82 -3.54 6.36 -0.34
N TYR A 83 -3.76 6.65 0.94
CA TYR A 83 -2.90 7.51 1.74
C TYR A 83 -1.80 6.72 2.43
N LYS A 84 -0.58 7.29 2.47
CA LYS A 84 0.57 6.76 3.21
C LYS A 84 1.42 7.89 3.78
N PHE A 85 2.25 7.61 4.79
CA PHE A 85 3.35 8.51 5.09
C PHE A 85 4.40 8.43 3.98
N ARG A 86 4.98 9.58 3.64
CA ARG A 86 6.07 9.64 2.67
C ARG A 86 7.32 9.00 3.25
N SER A 87 7.77 7.92 2.65
CA SER A 87 8.97 7.18 3.03
C SER A 87 10.11 7.31 2.02
N MET A 88 9.84 7.90 0.85
CA MET A 88 10.81 8.14 -0.21
C MET A 88 11.01 9.64 -0.43
N VAL A 89 12.22 10.00 -0.88
CA VAL A 89 12.58 11.39 -1.23
C VAL A 89 11.71 11.92 -2.38
N THR A 90 11.60 13.25 -2.49
CA THR A 90 10.75 13.90 -3.49
C THR A 90 11.15 13.61 -4.93
N ASN A 91 12.44 13.38 -5.18
CA ASN A 91 13.00 13.03 -6.49
C ASN A 91 13.24 11.52 -6.68
N ALA A 92 12.50 10.67 -5.96
CA ALA A 92 12.66 9.21 -6.00
C ALA A 92 12.52 8.60 -7.40
N ASP A 93 11.66 9.16 -8.26
CA ASP A 93 11.46 8.68 -9.63
C ASP A 93 12.66 8.97 -10.54
N GLU A 94 13.32 10.13 -10.38
CA GLU A 94 14.54 10.48 -11.10
C GLU A 94 15.68 9.54 -10.73
N ILE A 95 15.85 9.30 -9.43
CA ILE A 95 16.84 8.34 -8.90
C ILE A 95 16.54 6.93 -9.44
N LYS A 96 15.27 6.49 -9.46
CA LYS A 96 14.87 5.21 -10.02
C LYS A 96 15.28 5.07 -11.49
N GLN A 97 15.08 6.11 -12.30
CA GLN A 97 15.46 6.09 -13.71
C GLN A 97 16.96 5.98 -13.92
N GLN A 98 17.78 6.64 -13.08
CA GLN A 98 19.23 6.52 -13.11
C GLN A 98 19.67 5.09 -12.83
N TYR A 99 19.18 4.48 -11.75
CA TYR A 99 19.52 3.10 -11.40
C TYR A 99 19.00 2.08 -12.41
N LEU A 100 17.86 2.31 -13.07
CA LEU A 100 17.38 1.45 -14.15
C LEU A 100 18.27 1.52 -15.40
N LYS A 101 18.86 2.69 -15.69
CA LYS A 101 19.80 2.86 -16.80
C LYS A 101 21.13 2.16 -16.54
N GLU A 102 21.58 2.17 -15.30
CA GLU A 102 22.80 1.47 -14.84
C GLU A 102 22.60 -0.04 -14.73
N ASN A 103 21.42 -0.49 -14.31
CA ASN A 103 21.08 -1.90 -14.08
C ASN A 103 20.36 -2.57 -15.28
N ARG A 104 20.75 -2.31 -16.52
CA ARG A 104 20.13 -2.89 -17.72
C ARG A 104 20.23 -4.42 -17.84
N VAL A 105 20.72 -5.15 -16.84
CA VAL A 105 21.06 -6.58 -16.95
C VAL A 105 20.12 -7.51 -16.16
N SER A 106 19.24 -7.04 -15.29
CA SER A 106 18.32 -7.93 -14.57
C SER A 106 16.87 -7.68 -14.96
N GLY A 107 16.38 -8.50 -15.90
CA GLY A 107 14.97 -8.52 -16.36
C GLY A 107 13.99 -8.99 -15.29
N GLY A 108 13.73 -8.18 -14.27
CA GLY A 108 12.71 -8.44 -13.27
C GLY A 108 11.73 -7.27 -13.20
N PHE A 109 10.43 -7.55 -13.27
CA PHE A 109 9.34 -6.57 -13.13
C PHE A 109 9.30 -5.87 -11.75
N MET A 110 10.06 -6.36 -10.77
CA MET A 110 10.12 -5.82 -9.42
C MET A 110 11.52 -5.28 -9.12
N PHE A 111 11.65 -3.95 -9.06
CA PHE A 111 12.86 -3.28 -8.59
C PHE A 111 12.92 -3.36 -7.06
N LYS A 112 13.70 -4.29 -6.53
CA LYS A 112 13.91 -4.46 -5.09
C LYS A 112 15.41 -4.39 -4.81
N LEU A 113 15.82 -3.35 -4.10
CA LEU A 113 17.18 -3.22 -3.60
C LEU A 113 17.21 -3.59 -2.11
N ASP A 114 18.26 -4.28 -1.67
CA ASP A 114 18.48 -4.56 -0.24
C ASP A 114 18.72 -3.26 0.54
N TRP A 115 19.28 -2.26 -0.11
CA TRP A 115 19.42 -0.91 0.39
C TRP A 115 19.02 0.09 -0.71
N ASP A 116 17.98 0.88 -0.47
CA ASP A 116 17.41 1.77 -1.46
C ASP A 116 17.77 3.22 -1.14
N PRO A 117 18.55 3.90 -1.99
CA PRO A 117 18.95 5.31 -1.78
C PRO A 117 17.78 6.30 -1.85
N ARG A 118 16.64 5.88 -2.40
CA ARG A 118 15.43 6.71 -2.50
C ARG A 118 14.68 6.85 -1.18
N ILE A 119 15.03 6.05 -0.18
CA ILE A 119 14.37 6.07 1.13
C ILE A 119 14.87 7.26 1.93
N ILE A 120 13.96 8.01 2.55
CA ILE A 120 14.27 9.21 3.35
C ILE A 120 15.25 8.87 4.46
N GLY A 121 16.36 9.62 4.50
CA GLY A 121 17.40 9.48 5.51
C GLY A 121 18.41 8.36 5.27
N ASN A 122 18.25 7.54 4.22
CA ASN A 122 19.28 6.60 3.81
C ASN A 122 20.47 7.37 3.24
N LYS A 123 21.69 7.09 3.73
CA LYS A 123 22.92 7.76 3.31
C LYS A 123 24.08 6.77 3.22
N ILE A 124 24.96 6.98 2.26
CA ILE A 124 26.27 6.32 2.20
C ILE A 124 27.25 7.28 2.85
N LEU A 125 27.93 6.84 3.91
CA LEU A 125 28.95 7.61 4.60
C LEU A 125 30.24 7.63 3.76
N PRO A 126 31.17 8.57 4.03
CA PRO A 126 32.43 8.68 3.29
C PRO A 126 33.31 7.41 3.36
N ASP A 127 33.13 6.60 4.39
CA ASP A 127 33.80 5.31 4.60
C ASP A 127 33.13 4.13 3.80
N GLY A 128 32.07 4.43 3.02
CA GLY A 128 31.31 3.43 2.27
C GLY A 128 30.23 2.73 3.09
N THR A 129 30.09 3.01 4.38
CA THR A 129 29.07 2.41 5.24
C THR A 129 27.68 2.89 4.87
N LYS A 130 26.72 1.98 4.73
CA LYS A 130 25.32 2.26 4.43
C LYS A 130 24.55 2.51 5.72
N LYS A 131 24.05 3.73 5.93
CA LYS A 131 23.23 4.11 7.07
C LYS A 131 21.76 4.16 6.65
N THR A 132 20.90 3.53 7.43
CA THR A 132 19.44 3.56 7.24
C THR A 132 18.83 4.74 7.98
N GLY A 133 17.80 5.33 7.39
CA GLY A 133 17.12 6.51 7.93
C GLY A 133 15.70 6.23 8.41
N ILE A 134 14.97 7.32 8.71
CA ILE A 134 13.58 7.26 9.20
C ILE A 134 12.64 6.58 8.21
N GLY A 135 12.82 6.78 6.91
CA GLY A 135 12.00 6.15 5.88
C GLY A 135 12.07 4.62 5.92
N GLU A 136 13.27 4.06 6.17
CA GLU A 136 13.44 2.61 6.32
C GLU A 136 12.73 2.09 7.58
N PHE A 137 12.84 2.82 8.69
CA PHE A 137 12.17 2.46 9.95
C PHE A 137 10.65 2.39 9.77
N ILE A 138 10.01 3.43 9.22
CA ILE A 138 8.54 3.45 9.05
C ILE A 138 8.05 2.39 8.07
N ARG A 139 8.84 2.02 7.05
CA ARG A 139 8.54 0.93 6.11
C ARG A 139 8.67 -0.44 6.76
N LYS A 140 9.73 -0.70 7.51
CA LYS A 140 9.94 -1.98 8.21
C LYS A 140 8.90 -2.26 9.27
N THR A 141 8.43 -1.20 9.93
CA THR A 141 7.37 -1.29 10.95
C THR A 141 5.96 -1.16 10.37
N SER A 142 5.83 -0.96 9.05
CA SER A 142 4.55 -0.70 8.36
C SER A 142 3.79 0.52 8.90
N LEU A 143 4.47 1.42 9.60
CA LEU A 143 3.87 2.66 10.09
C LEU A 143 3.48 3.60 8.95
N ASP A 144 4.14 3.48 7.80
CA ASP A 144 3.80 4.23 6.58
C ASP A 144 2.38 3.94 6.07
N GLU A 145 1.78 2.82 6.45
CA GLU A 145 0.45 2.43 6.00
C GLU A 145 -0.69 2.91 6.92
N PHE A 146 -0.39 3.46 8.10
CA PHE A 146 -1.43 3.94 9.04
C PHE A 146 -2.41 4.96 8.42
N PRO A 147 -1.99 5.92 7.56
CA PRO A 147 -2.95 6.83 6.94
C PRO A 147 -4.04 6.15 6.09
N GLN A 148 -3.88 4.86 5.74
CA GLN A 148 -4.92 4.09 5.04
C GLN A 148 -6.19 3.88 5.88
N PHE A 149 -6.12 4.02 7.22
CA PHE A 149 -7.34 4.00 8.06
C PHE A 149 -8.34 5.08 7.66
N LEU A 150 -7.88 6.20 7.10
CA LEU A 150 -8.76 7.21 6.50
C LEU A 150 -9.51 6.68 5.27
N ASN A 151 -8.86 5.84 4.45
CA ASN A 151 -9.53 5.18 3.33
C ASN A 151 -10.56 4.16 3.80
N VAL A 152 -10.29 3.47 4.91
CA VAL A 152 -11.27 2.55 5.53
C VAL A 152 -12.51 3.32 6.01
N LEU A 153 -12.33 4.46 6.68
CA LEU A 153 -13.45 5.32 7.11
C LEU A 153 -14.26 5.83 5.92
N LYS A 154 -13.60 6.26 4.84
CA LYS A 154 -14.27 6.69 3.61
C LYS A 154 -15.02 5.55 2.91
N GLY A 155 -14.65 4.29 3.19
CA GLY A 155 -15.23 3.11 2.53
C GLY A 155 -14.54 2.72 1.23
N ASP A 156 -13.41 3.35 0.89
CA ASP A 156 -12.57 2.98 -0.25
C ASP A 156 -11.90 1.63 -0.04
N MET A 157 -11.59 1.32 1.24
CA MET A 157 -10.94 0.09 1.70
C MET A 157 -11.72 -0.53 2.86
N SER A 158 -11.35 -1.77 3.23
CA SER A 158 -11.84 -2.46 4.42
C SER A 158 -10.65 -3.01 5.20
N LEU A 159 -10.79 -3.10 6.52
CA LEU A 159 -9.79 -3.72 7.41
C LEU A 159 -9.53 -5.18 7.04
N VAL A 160 -10.56 -5.86 6.56
CA VAL A 160 -10.48 -7.27 6.14
C VAL A 160 -10.79 -7.37 4.65
N GLY A 161 -9.80 -7.79 3.86
CA GLY A 161 -9.95 -7.95 2.42
C GLY A 161 -8.61 -8.01 1.69
N THR A 162 -8.68 -8.20 0.37
CA THR A 162 -7.50 -8.20 -0.50
C THR A 162 -6.96 -6.78 -0.67
N ARG A 163 -5.65 -6.65 -0.81
CA ARG A 163 -5.00 -5.37 -1.12
C ARG A 163 -5.45 -4.89 -2.51
N PRO A 164 -5.87 -3.63 -2.66
CA PRO A 164 -6.23 -3.10 -3.97
C PRO A 164 -5.01 -3.08 -4.92
N PRO A 165 -5.16 -3.55 -6.17
CA PRO A 165 -4.08 -3.50 -7.16
C PRO A 165 -3.73 -2.06 -7.54
N THR A 166 -2.52 -1.88 -8.09
CA THR A 166 -2.14 -0.61 -8.72
C THR A 166 -2.88 -0.44 -10.05
N LYS A 167 -2.89 0.78 -10.56
CA LYS A 167 -3.52 1.07 -11.87
C LYS A 167 -2.75 0.42 -13.02
N ASP A 168 -1.48 0.11 -12.81
CA ASP A 168 -0.55 -0.44 -13.81
C ASP A 168 -0.44 -1.98 -13.73
N GLU A 169 -1.07 -2.64 -12.73
CA GLU A 169 -1.27 -4.07 -12.60
C GLU A 169 -2.60 -4.50 -13.25
#